data_c09394f39d6e0ae898553aef81b7de77
#
_entry.id   c09394f39d6e0ae898553aef81b7de77
#
_cell.length_a   1.000
_cell.length_b   1.000
_cell.length_c   1.000
_cell.angle_alpha   90.00
_cell.angle_beta   90.00
_cell.angle_gamma   90.00
#
_symmetry.space_group_name_H-M   'P 1'
#
loop_
_entity.id
_entity.type
_entity.pdbx_description
1 polymer ?
#
loop_
_entity_poly.entity_id
_entity_poly.type
_entity_poly.pdbx_seq_one_letter_code
_entity_poly.pdbx_strand_id
1 'polypeptide(L)'
;MKGLSLKLKGRLFAAFVLSVLLYNSEIWVIGKREMEDLEGKVVYLMRKVVGEKVRKEKEGERMSNQQLREMLGIESVERMIRKRRLQWVAHSARRGQGDFTWKGMMREVEDEESGWGQQIRNDWNELEVEGIDQWTKLVENKGWLRRTLRSSGGVGSEGEDTADE
;
A
#
# COMPACT_ATOMS: atom_id res chain seq x y z
N MET A 1 24.13 12.11 4.00
CA MET A 1 22.95 12.14 4.92
C MET A 1 23.35 11.66 6.33
N LYS A 2 24.46 12.17 6.85
CA LYS A 2 24.89 11.91 8.23
C LYS A 2 24.02 12.74 9.17
N GLY A 3 23.46 12.14 10.23
CA GLY A 3 22.68 12.84 11.27
C GLY A 3 21.15 12.75 11.19
N LEU A 4 20.54 12.21 10.12
CA LEU A 4 19.09 12.03 10.05
C LEU A 4 18.65 10.73 10.71
N SER A 5 17.53 10.78 11.47
CA SER A 5 16.92 9.57 12.03
C SER A 5 16.45 8.62 10.92
N LEU A 6 16.40 7.31 11.20
CA LEU A 6 15.97 6.31 10.21
C LEU A 6 14.54 6.52 9.77
N LYS A 7 13.63 6.90 10.69
CA LYS A 7 12.25 7.24 10.35
C LYS A 7 12.16 8.45 9.41
N LEU A 8 13.01 9.47 9.59
CA LEU A 8 13.05 10.63 8.69
C LEU A 8 13.60 10.22 7.31
N LYS A 9 14.64 9.39 7.27
CA LYS A 9 15.15 8.82 6.01
C LYS A 9 14.06 8.04 5.27
N GLY A 10 13.27 7.24 5.98
CA GLY A 10 12.15 6.50 5.41
C GLY A 10 11.07 7.43 4.83
N ARG A 11 10.71 8.50 5.54
CA ARG A 11 9.77 9.52 5.03
C ARG A 11 10.28 10.20 3.76
N LEU A 12 11.56 10.58 3.73
CA LEU A 12 12.16 11.16 2.53
C LEU A 12 12.21 10.16 1.37
N PHE A 13 12.56 8.92 1.65
CA PHE A 13 12.54 7.85 0.66
C PHE A 13 11.12 7.63 0.09
N ALA A 14 10.10 7.60 0.94
CA ALA A 14 8.72 7.48 0.50
C ALA A 14 8.28 8.68 -0.35
N ALA A 15 8.64 9.89 0.05
CA ALA A 15 8.24 11.12 -0.63
C ALA A 15 8.93 11.31 -1.98
N PHE A 16 10.21 10.98 -2.11
CA PHE A 16 11.00 11.28 -3.32
C PHE A 16 11.20 10.06 -4.23
N VAL A 17 11.29 8.87 -3.68
CA VAL A 17 11.56 7.65 -4.47
C VAL A 17 10.27 6.89 -4.75
N LEU A 18 9.52 6.52 -3.69
CA LEU A 18 8.34 5.69 -3.88
C LEU A 18 7.19 6.43 -4.56
N SER A 19 7.07 7.74 -4.37
CA SER A 19 6.06 8.55 -5.07
C SER A 19 6.25 8.55 -6.58
N VAL A 20 7.50 8.59 -7.03
CA VAL A 20 7.85 8.54 -8.46
C VAL A 20 7.77 7.11 -8.99
N LEU A 21 8.37 6.15 -8.25
CA LEU A 21 8.40 4.75 -8.65
C LEU A 21 7.01 4.14 -8.80
N LEU A 22 6.08 4.50 -7.92
CA LEU A 22 4.71 3.98 -7.89
C LEU A 22 3.70 4.95 -8.54
N TYR A 23 4.17 5.87 -9.37
CA TYR A 23 3.26 6.77 -10.09
C TYR A 23 2.33 5.97 -11.00
N ASN A 24 1.03 6.27 -10.98
CA ASN A 24 -0.04 5.54 -11.69
C ASN A 24 -0.11 4.03 -11.37
N SER A 25 0.40 3.60 -10.23
CA SER A 25 0.37 2.17 -9.88
C SER A 25 -1.03 1.62 -9.59
N GLU A 26 -2.02 2.49 -9.41
CA GLU A 26 -3.44 2.13 -9.25
C GLU A 26 -4.03 1.41 -10.46
N ILE A 27 -3.47 1.62 -11.65
CA ILE A 27 -3.93 0.98 -12.90
C ILE A 27 -3.04 -0.18 -13.36
N TRP A 28 -2.00 -0.49 -12.61
CA TRP A 28 -1.08 -1.56 -13.04
C TRP A 28 -1.71 -2.95 -12.87
N VAL A 29 -1.49 -3.78 -13.86
CA VAL A 29 -1.72 -5.23 -13.79
C VAL A 29 -0.36 -5.88 -13.59
N ILE A 30 -0.11 -6.34 -12.36
CA ILE A 30 1.20 -6.90 -11.98
C ILE A 30 1.00 -8.34 -11.55
N GLY A 31 1.75 -9.25 -12.18
CA GLY A 31 1.83 -10.64 -11.78
C GLY A 31 2.74 -10.82 -10.55
N LYS A 32 2.72 -12.03 -9.99
CA LYS A 32 3.49 -12.35 -8.79
C LYS A 32 4.99 -12.13 -8.96
N ARG A 33 5.54 -12.56 -10.10
CA ARG A 33 6.97 -12.45 -10.40
C ARG A 33 7.42 -11.00 -10.53
N GLU A 34 6.67 -10.18 -11.25
CA GLU A 34 6.95 -8.76 -11.41
C GLU A 34 6.86 -8.01 -10.06
N MET A 35 5.92 -8.41 -9.20
CA MET A 35 5.78 -7.86 -7.86
C MET A 35 7.01 -8.22 -6.99
N GLU A 36 7.46 -9.47 -7.03
CA GLU A 36 8.66 -9.91 -6.31
C GLU A 36 9.90 -9.15 -6.78
N ASP A 37 10.07 -8.95 -8.09
CA ASP A 37 11.17 -8.19 -8.68
C ASP A 37 11.14 -6.72 -8.24
N LEU A 38 9.96 -6.08 -8.27
CA LEU A 38 9.77 -4.70 -7.84
C LEU A 38 10.09 -4.53 -6.36
N GLU A 39 9.59 -5.45 -5.54
CA GLU A 39 9.86 -5.51 -4.10
C GLU A 39 11.35 -5.64 -3.80
N GLY A 40 12.05 -6.52 -4.53
CA GLY A 40 13.49 -6.71 -4.42
C GLY A 40 14.29 -5.44 -4.74
N LYS A 41 13.89 -4.69 -5.77
CA LYS A 41 14.48 -3.40 -6.14
C LYS A 41 14.27 -2.34 -5.07
N VAL A 42 13.06 -2.25 -4.51
CA VAL A 42 12.75 -1.31 -3.42
C VAL A 42 13.57 -1.63 -2.18
N VAL A 43 13.65 -2.90 -1.78
CA VAL A 43 14.49 -3.36 -0.66
C VAL A 43 15.96 -3.03 -0.89
N TYR A 44 16.46 -3.23 -2.09
CA TYR A 44 17.84 -2.84 -2.44
C TYR A 44 18.08 -1.35 -2.22
N LEU A 45 17.17 -0.49 -2.69
CA LEU A 45 17.27 0.96 -2.50
C LEU A 45 17.16 1.35 -1.01
N MET A 46 16.25 0.73 -0.26
CA MET A 46 16.12 0.94 1.18
C MET A 46 17.43 0.63 1.92
N ARG A 47 18.11 -0.47 1.56
CA ARG A 47 19.44 -0.82 2.13
C ARG A 47 20.49 0.23 1.84
N LYS A 48 20.45 0.89 0.67
CA LYS A 48 21.35 2.02 0.35
C LYS A 48 21.07 3.25 1.23
N VAL A 49 19.79 3.53 1.51
CA VAL A 49 19.37 4.65 2.36
C VAL A 49 19.80 4.47 3.82
N VAL A 50 19.67 3.26 4.34
CA VAL A 50 20.09 2.92 5.72
C VAL A 50 21.61 3.04 5.90
N GLY A 51 22.38 2.63 4.89
CA GLY A 51 23.83 2.70 4.89
C GLY A 51 24.51 1.53 5.63
N GLU A 52 25.83 1.43 5.48
CA GLU A 52 26.59 0.26 5.94
C GLU A 52 26.74 0.16 7.47
N LYS A 53 26.75 1.28 8.19
CA LYS A 53 26.92 1.27 9.65
C LYS A 53 25.80 0.52 10.36
N VAL A 54 24.56 0.73 9.96
CA VAL A 54 23.41 0.06 10.57
C VAL A 54 23.35 -1.43 10.18
N ARG A 55 23.99 -1.80 9.05
CA ARG A 55 24.11 -3.21 8.62
C ARG A 55 25.08 -4.02 9.46
N LYS A 56 26.06 -3.37 10.11
CA LYS A 56 27.13 -4.02 10.88
C LYS A 56 26.86 -4.10 12.39
N GLU A 57 25.87 -3.36 12.91
CA GLU A 57 25.62 -3.26 14.36
C GLU A 57 24.91 -4.49 14.98
N LYS A 58 24.47 -5.45 14.18
CA LYS A 58 23.95 -6.73 14.67
C LYS A 58 24.84 -7.88 14.17
N GLU A 59 25.80 -8.25 14.99
CA GLU A 59 26.54 -9.52 15.01
C GLU A 59 26.35 -10.45 13.79
N GLY A 60 26.95 -10.11 12.65
CA GLY A 60 27.07 -11.04 11.52
C GLY A 60 25.78 -11.37 10.76
N GLU A 61 24.60 -11.14 11.30
CA GLU A 61 23.33 -11.44 10.64
C GLU A 61 22.84 -10.29 9.76
N ARG A 62 22.51 -10.65 8.53
CA ARG A 62 21.92 -9.71 7.57
C ARG A 62 20.49 -9.37 8.00
N MET A 63 20.23 -8.10 8.31
CA MET A 63 18.89 -7.59 8.63
C MET A 63 17.84 -8.09 7.63
N SER A 64 16.73 -8.63 8.13
CA SER A 64 15.61 -9.08 7.30
C SER A 64 14.92 -7.92 6.58
N ASN A 65 14.19 -8.21 5.50
CA ASN A 65 13.43 -7.19 4.78
C ASN A 65 12.34 -6.57 5.65
N GLN A 66 11.74 -7.36 6.54
CA GLN A 66 10.72 -6.89 7.48
C GLN A 66 11.31 -5.89 8.49
N GLN A 67 12.42 -6.24 9.16
CA GLN A 67 13.13 -5.34 10.08
C GLN A 67 13.52 -4.03 9.41
N LEU A 68 13.98 -4.10 8.16
CA LEU A 68 14.34 -2.91 7.38
C LEU A 68 13.14 -1.99 7.13
N ARG A 69 11.98 -2.56 6.81
CA ARG A 69 10.73 -1.81 6.63
C ARG A 69 10.27 -1.16 7.92
N GLU A 70 10.26 -1.90 9.01
CA GLU A 70 9.87 -1.39 10.34
C GLU A 70 10.75 -0.22 10.77
N MET A 71 12.08 -0.33 10.61
CA MET A 71 13.02 0.75 10.93
C MET A 71 12.79 2.02 10.12
N LEU A 72 12.43 1.88 8.84
CA LEU A 72 12.17 3.02 7.95
C LEU A 72 10.72 3.48 8.00
N GLY A 73 9.80 2.70 8.57
CA GLY A 73 8.36 2.94 8.56
C GLY A 73 7.78 2.86 7.15
N ILE A 74 8.22 1.87 6.35
CA ILE A 74 7.81 1.66 4.96
C ILE A 74 7.07 0.33 4.83
N GLU A 75 5.88 0.35 4.28
CA GLU A 75 5.09 -0.85 3.98
C GLU A 75 5.65 -1.63 2.77
N SER A 76 5.14 -2.84 2.52
CA SER A 76 5.45 -3.56 1.28
C SER A 76 4.92 -2.81 0.06
N VAL A 77 5.59 -3.01 -1.08
CA VAL A 77 5.18 -2.39 -2.35
C VAL A 77 3.79 -2.86 -2.76
N GLU A 78 3.53 -4.15 -2.62
CA GLU A 78 2.22 -4.76 -2.89
C GLU A 78 1.11 -4.04 -2.11
N ARG A 79 1.31 -3.85 -0.79
CA ARG A 79 0.35 -3.15 0.04
C ARG A 79 0.17 -1.68 -0.35
N MET A 80 1.24 -0.99 -0.74
CA MET A 80 1.16 0.39 -1.21
C MET A 80 0.37 0.51 -2.51
N ILE A 81 0.58 -0.41 -3.47
CA ILE A 81 -0.15 -0.45 -4.74
C ILE A 81 -1.63 -0.75 -4.48
N ARG A 82 -1.93 -1.77 -3.66
CA ARG A 82 -3.29 -2.10 -3.26
C ARG A 82 -4.02 -0.89 -2.64
N LYS A 83 -3.39 -0.21 -1.69
CA LYS A 83 -3.97 1.00 -1.08
C LYS A 83 -4.30 2.07 -2.12
N ARG A 84 -3.40 2.34 -3.06
CA ARG A 84 -3.62 3.31 -4.13
C ARG A 84 -4.79 2.90 -5.02
N ARG A 85 -4.84 1.64 -5.43
CA ARG A 85 -5.92 1.07 -6.26
C ARG A 85 -7.26 1.19 -5.57
N LEU A 86 -7.39 0.73 -4.32
CA LEU A 86 -8.63 0.85 -3.54
C LEU A 86 -9.04 2.30 -3.29
N GLN A 87 -8.09 3.20 -3.03
CA GLN A 87 -8.38 4.63 -2.88
C GLN A 87 -8.90 5.25 -4.17
N TRP A 88 -8.34 4.86 -5.32
CA TRP A 88 -8.75 5.34 -6.62
C TRP A 88 -10.16 4.84 -6.98
N VAL A 89 -10.43 3.53 -6.79
CA VAL A 89 -11.76 2.93 -6.97
C VAL A 89 -12.80 3.60 -6.07
N ALA A 90 -12.46 3.85 -4.80
CA ALA A 90 -13.35 4.54 -3.87
C ALA A 90 -13.58 6.01 -4.25
N HIS A 91 -12.57 6.69 -4.78
CA HIS A 91 -12.72 8.06 -5.27
C HIS A 91 -13.72 8.10 -6.44
N SER A 92 -13.57 7.21 -7.40
CA SER A 92 -14.43 7.13 -8.57
C SER A 92 -15.87 6.73 -8.19
N ALA A 93 -16.05 5.79 -7.26
CA ALA A 93 -17.38 5.41 -6.76
C ALA A 93 -18.15 6.59 -6.15
N ARG A 94 -17.45 7.44 -5.39
CA ARG A 94 -18.08 8.65 -4.80
C ARG A 94 -18.45 9.73 -5.80
N ARG A 95 -17.92 9.71 -7.01
CA ARG A 95 -18.34 10.61 -8.11
C ARG A 95 -19.66 10.19 -8.72
N GLY A 96 -20.06 8.96 -8.47
CA GLY A 96 -21.35 8.41 -8.82
C GLY A 96 -21.42 7.75 -10.20
N GLN A 97 -22.53 7.07 -10.45
CA GLN A 97 -22.76 6.26 -11.65
C GLN A 97 -22.78 7.06 -12.97
N GLY A 98 -22.91 8.38 -12.89
CA GLY A 98 -22.83 9.28 -14.06
C GLY A 98 -21.40 9.52 -14.55
N ASP A 99 -20.39 9.26 -13.72
CA ASP A 99 -18.98 9.52 -14.03
C ASP A 99 -18.43 8.51 -15.05
N PHE A 100 -17.77 9.02 -16.08
CA PHE A 100 -17.21 8.18 -17.14
C PHE A 100 -16.13 7.22 -16.61
N THR A 101 -15.30 7.70 -15.69
CA THR A 101 -14.25 6.88 -15.07
C THR A 101 -14.85 5.71 -14.30
N TRP A 102 -15.92 5.97 -13.53
CA TRP A 102 -16.64 4.92 -12.80
C TRP A 102 -17.21 3.86 -13.73
N LYS A 103 -17.87 4.26 -14.82
CA LYS A 103 -18.42 3.33 -15.82
C LYS A 103 -17.34 2.46 -16.46
N GLY A 104 -16.20 3.07 -16.83
CA GLY A 104 -15.06 2.33 -17.38
C GLY A 104 -14.49 1.30 -16.40
N MET A 105 -14.32 1.70 -15.14
CA MET A 105 -13.83 0.80 -14.10
C MET A 105 -14.78 -0.36 -13.84
N MET A 106 -16.10 -0.10 -13.82
CA MET A 106 -17.07 -1.16 -13.58
C MET A 106 -17.06 -2.19 -14.69
N ARG A 107 -16.93 -1.75 -15.93
CA ARG A 107 -16.77 -2.65 -17.07
C ARG A 107 -15.57 -3.58 -16.90
N GLU A 108 -14.42 -3.06 -16.45
CA GLU A 108 -13.23 -3.88 -16.16
C GLU A 108 -13.46 -4.84 -14.99
N VAL A 109 -14.19 -4.42 -13.96
CA VAL A 109 -14.49 -5.27 -12.78
C VAL A 109 -15.48 -6.37 -13.13
N GLU A 110 -16.43 -6.13 -14.04
CA GLU A 110 -17.41 -7.10 -14.52
C GLU A 110 -16.81 -8.07 -15.55
N ASP A 111 -15.76 -7.67 -16.24
CA ASP A 111 -15.05 -8.50 -17.20
C ASP A 111 -14.19 -9.54 -16.48
N GLU A 112 -14.52 -10.82 -16.65
CA GLU A 112 -13.80 -11.95 -16.04
C GLU A 112 -12.37 -12.08 -16.60
N GLU A 113 -12.13 -11.66 -17.84
CA GLU A 113 -10.82 -11.73 -18.49
C GLU A 113 -9.93 -10.52 -18.13
N SER A 114 -10.49 -9.46 -17.56
CA SER A 114 -9.72 -8.29 -17.15
C SER A 114 -8.78 -8.62 -15.99
N GLY A 115 -7.49 -8.54 -16.25
CA GLY A 115 -6.46 -8.71 -15.22
C GLY A 115 -6.53 -7.65 -14.12
N TRP A 116 -6.89 -6.41 -14.47
CA TRP A 116 -7.10 -5.33 -13.50
C TRP A 116 -8.37 -5.57 -12.67
N GLY A 117 -9.47 -5.94 -13.33
CA GLY A 117 -10.71 -6.31 -12.65
C GLY A 117 -10.51 -7.45 -11.66
N GLN A 118 -9.74 -8.48 -12.04
CA GLN A 118 -9.37 -9.59 -11.15
C GLN A 118 -8.62 -9.12 -9.90
N GLN A 119 -7.69 -8.17 -10.05
CA GLN A 119 -6.97 -7.63 -8.89
C GLN A 119 -7.88 -6.84 -7.96
N ILE A 120 -8.87 -6.10 -8.48
CA ILE A 120 -9.87 -5.42 -7.66
C ILE A 120 -10.75 -6.43 -6.91
N ARG A 121 -11.23 -7.46 -7.60
CA ARG A 121 -12.03 -8.53 -6.96
C ARG A 121 -11.25 -9.21 -5.84
N ASN A 122 -9.97 -9.49 -6.05
CA ASN A 122 -9.10 -10.05 -5.01
C ASN A 122 -8.92 -9.10 -3.82
N ASP A 123 -8.70 -7.80 -4.09
CA ASP A 123 -8.58 -6.77 -3.06
C ASP A 123 -9.87 -6.64 -2.24
N TRP A 124 -11.04 -6.74 -2.86
CA TRP A 124 -12.33 -6.74 -2.17
C TRP A 124 -12.53 -7.99 -1.32
N ASN A 125 -12.20 -9.17 -1.84
CA ASN A 125 -12.29 -10.42 -1.09
C ASN A 125 -11.45 -10.38 0.19
N GLU A 126 -10.25 -9.80 0.14
CA GLU A 126 -9.41 -9.64 1.33
C GLU A 126 -9.99 -8.63 2.35
N LEU A 127 -10.87 -7.75 1.92
CA LEU A 127 -11.60 -6.81 2.78
C LEU A 127 -12.99 -7.33 3.17
N GLU A 128 -13.32 -8.58 2.80
CA GLU A 128 -14.64 -9.19 3.02
C GLU A 128 -15.78 -8.39 2.39
N VAL A 129 -15.51 -7.80 1.21
CA VAL A 129 -16.49 -7.03 0.43
C VAL A 129 -17.08 -7.93 -0.67
N GLU A 130 -18.37 -8.18 -0.60
CA GLU A 130 -19.11 -9.11 -1.48
C GLU A 130 -19.43 -8.55 -2.87
N GLY A 131 -18.79 -7.47 -3.27
CA GLY A 131 -18.95 -6.91 -4.61
C GLY A 131 -19.25 -5.42 -4.61
N ILE A 132 -19.65 -4.93 -5.81
CA ILE A 132 -19.73 -3.51 -6.10
C ILE A 132 -20.77 -2.75 -5.28
N ASP A 133 -21.94 -3.36 -5.05
CA ASP A 133 -23.04 -2.70 -4.33
C ASP A 133 -22.67 -2.46 -2.87
N GLN A 134 -22.02 -3.43 -2.25
CA GLN A 134 -21.52 -3.29 -0.90
C GLN A 134 -20.35 -2.30 -0.85
N TRP A 135 -19.41 -2.39 -1.81
CA TRP A 135 -18.31 -1.44 -1.92
C TRP A 135 -18.79 0.01 -2.00
N THR A 136 -19.74 0.28 -2.89
CA THR A 136 -20.27 1.62 -3.10
C THR A 136 -20.86 2.21 -1.82
N LYS A 137 -21.63 1.43 -1.06
CA LYS A 137 -22.15 1.85 0.24
C LYS A 137 -21.07 2.12 1.28
N LEU A 138 -20.07 1.25 1.34
CA LEU A 138 -18.98 1.36 2.33
C LEU A 138 -18.10 2.58 2.09
N VAL A 139 -17.81 2.91 0.82
CA VAL A 139 -16.92 4.03 0.47
C VAL A 139 -17.57 5.41 0.53
N GLU A 140 -18.90 5.50 0.64
CA GLU A 140 -19.60 6.74 0.98
C GLU A 140 -19.06 7.30 2.30
N ASN A 141 -18.78 6.43 3.26
CA ASN A 141 -18.07 6.80 4.48
C ASN A 141 -16.56 6.88 4.24
N LYS A 142 -16.05 8.09 3.99
CA LYS A 142 -14.60 8.33 3.77
C LYS A 142 -13.71 7.81 4.92
N GLY A 143 -14.22 7.78 6.14
CA GLY A 143 -13.50 7.29 7.31
C GLY A 143 -13.36 5.77 7.33
N TRP A 144 -14.34 5.03 6.79
CA TRP A 144 -14.30 3.57 6.76
C TRP A 144 -13.06 3.07 6.02
N LEU A 145 -12.88 3.44 4.76
CA LEU A 145 -11.74 2.98 3.97
C LEU A 145 -10.40 3.32 4.63
N ARG A 146 -10.27 4.51 5.21
CA ARG A 146 -9.03 4.92 5.90
C ARG A 146 -8.73 4.04 7.11
N ARG A 147 -9.75 3.70 7.91
CA ARG A 147 -9.58 2.79 9.06
C ARG A 147 -9.23 1.39 8.60
N THR A 148 -9.99 0.83 7.66
CA THR A 148 -9.79 -0.51 7.11
C THR A 148 -8.39 -0.69 6.51
N LEU A 149 -7.91 0.27 5.72
CA LEU A 149 -6.56 0.22 5.14
C LEU A 149 -5.44 0.41 6.18
N ARG A 150 -5.74 0.91 7.37
CA ARG A 150 -4.81 0.95 8.50
C ARG A 150 -4.79 -0.37 9.24
N SER A 151 -5.95 -0.94 9.58
CA SER A 151 -6.08 -2.15 10.39
C SER A 151 -5.62 -3.41 9.67
N SER A 152 -5.88 -3.54 8.37
CA SER A 152 -5.41 -4.69 7.56
C SER A 152 -3.87 -4.79 7.45
N GLY A 153 -3.12 -4.06 8.25
CA GLY A 153 -1.67 -4.00 8.32
C GLY A 153 -1.08 -4.11 9.70
N GLY A 154 -1.87 -4.50 10.67
CA GLY A 154 -1.44 -4.58 12.05
C GLY A 154 -0.68 -5.87 12.35
N VAL A 155 0.65 -5.75 12.48
CA VAL A 155 1.35 -6.37 13.60
C VAL A 155 1.90 -5.19 14.42
N GLY A 156 1.30 -4.98 15.61
CA GLY A 156 1.92 -4.32 16.75
C GLY A 156 1.93 -2.78 16.75
N SER A 157 0.93 -2.19 17.33
CA SER A 157 1.04 -1.21 18.42
C SER A 157 -0.38 -0.92 18.96
N GLU A 158 -0.80 -1.70 19.93
CA GLU A 158 -1.74 -1.22 20.94
C GLU A 158 -0.98 -0.15 21.72
N GLY A 159 -1.22 1.10 21.38
CA GLY A 159 -0.92 2.25 22.20
C GLY A 159 -2.20 2.59 22.94
N GLU A 160 -2.25 2.25 24.22
CA GLU A 160 -3.23 2.71 25.18
C GLU A 160 -3.32 4.25 25.11
N ASP A 161 -4.42 4.76 24.54
CA ASP A 161 -4.90 6.08 24.91
C ASP A 161 -5.68 5.92 26.21
N THR A 162 -4.96 6.01 27.32
CA THR A 162 -5.55 6.29 28.62
C THR A 162 -6.15 7.69 28.55
N ALA A 163 -7.47 7.74 28.59
CA ALA A 163 -8.20 8.91 28.97
C ALA A 163 -7.76 9.31 30.39
N ASP A 164 -7.32 10.52 30.55
CA ASP A 164 -7.34 11.23 31.83
C ASP A 164 -8.23 12.45 31.70
N GLU A 165 -9.04 12.59 32.73
CA GLU A 165 -10.11 13.49 33.09
C GLU A 165 -10.01 14.98 32.66
#